data_94f66a504d3c2caefec9c7f52c494cbc
#
_entry.id   94f66a504d3c2caefec9c7f52c494cbc
#
_cell.length_a   1.000
_cell.length_b   1.000
_cell.length_c   1.000
_cell.angle_alpha   90.00
_cell.angle_beta   90.00
_cell.angle_gamma   90.00
#
_symmetry.space_group_name_H-M   'P 1'
#
loop_
_entity.id
_entity.type
_entity.pdbx_description
1 polymer ?
#
loop_
_entity_poly.entity_id
_entity_poly.type
_entity_poly.pdbx_seq_one_letter_code
_entity_poly.pdbx_strand_id
1 'polypeptide(L)'
;LDKLQLLAGGEGQQIDQVMVASLVVANTQNSLQLAAAIRQGDVGTSLQLITELINHNEPALKIVATLVGQFRTWLWVKMLLDAGEKDDRVIATAAGLGNPKRLFFIKQELQSTTTDQLAASLPKLLDLEFNLKRGGDTTSTLQIYTIELCQIFRGKPAGNEVEWTCVYTVGL
;
A
#
# COMPACT_ATOMS: atom_id res chain seq x y z
N LEU A 1 -7.26 -14.12 19.85
CA LEU A 1 -8.44 -14.72 20.50
C LEU A 1 -9.17 -13.69 21.37
N ASP A 2 -8.48 -12.89 22.16
CA ASP A 2 -9.06 -11.95 23.14
C ASP A 2 -10.02 -10.90 22.52
N LYS A 3 -9.74 -10.43 21.31
CA LYS A 3 -10.63 -9.46 20.64
C LYS A 3 -11.93 -10.06 20.11
N LEU A 4 -11.88 -11.29 19.67
CA LEU A 4 -13.09 -12.00 19.25
C LEU A 4 -13.97 -12.30 20.47
N GLN A 5 -13.35 -12.55 21.63
CA GLN A 5 -14.06 -12.71 22.90
C GLN A 5 -14.70 -11.40 23.39
N LEU A 6 -14.02 -10.24 23.23
CA LEU A 6 -14.57 -8.92 23.55
C LEU A 6 -15.74 -8.53 22.64
N LEU A 7 -15.68 -8.87 21.36
CA LEU A 7 -16.78 -8.66 20.41
C LEU A 7 -17.97 -9.61 20.66
N ALA A 8 -17.70 -10.79 21.20
CA ALA A 8 -18.72 -11.77 21.54
C ALA A 8 -19.48 -11.45 22.85
N GLY A 9 -19.14 -10.37 23.57
CA GLY A 9 -19.93 -9.88 24.70
C GLY A 9 -19.88 -10.73 25.97
N GLY A 10 -18.86 -11.58 26.17
CA GLY A 10 -18.65 -12.35 27.39
C GLY A 10 -18.55 -13.87 27.20
N GLU A 11 -18.22 -14.58 28.28
CA GLU A 11 -18.05 -16.04 28.29
C GLU A 11 -19.34 -16.75 27.82
N GLY A 12 -19.24 -17.42 26.67
CA GLY A 12 -20.30 -18.32 26.17
C GLY A 12 -20.90 -17.99 24.81
N GLN A 13 -20.57 -16.85 24.19
CA GLN A 13 -21.07 -16.53 22.87
C GLN A 13 -20.15 -17.15 21.78
N GLN A 14 -20.72 -17.94 20.88
CA GLN A 14 -19.97 -18.52 19.76
C GLN A 14 -19.45 -17.40 18.83
N ILE A 15 -18.16 -17.48 18.52
CA ILE A 15 -17.55 -16.61 17.50
C ILE A 15 -18.14 -16.98 16.15
N ASP A 16 -18.98 -16.10 15.60
CA ASP A 16 -19.62 -16.31 14.31
C ASP A 16 -18.68 -15.95 13.15
N GLN A 17 -18.83 -16.65 12.03
CA GLN A 17 -18.10 -16.42 10.80
C GLN A 17 -18.28 -14.98 10.29
N VAL A 18 -19.43 -14.36 10.55
CA VAL A 18 -19.73 -12.96 10.22
C VAL A 18 -18.88 -11.99 11.03
N MET A 19 -18.63 -12.25 12.31
CA MET A 19 -17.76 -11.43 13.17
C MET A 19 -16.30 -11.47 12.69
N VAL A 20 -15.80 -12.66 12.32
CA VAL A 20 -14.46 -12.81 11.76
C VAL A 20 -14.35 -12.08 10.41
N ALA A 21 -15.33 -12.23 9.54
CA ALA A 21 -15.35 -11.55 8.24
C ALA A 21 -15.35 -10.02 8.39
N SER A 22 -16.14 -9.47 9.32
CA SER A 22 -16.20 -8.03 9.56
C SER A 22 -14.86 -7.45 10.05
N LEU A 23 -14.15 -8.15 10.93
CA LEU A 23 -12.82 -7.74 11.38
C LEU A 23 -11.77 -7.77 10.26
N VAL A 24 -11.80 -8.81 9.43
CA VAL A 24 -10.89 -8.93 8.28
C VAL A 24 -11.13 -7.80 7.28
N VAL A 25 -12.39 -7.45 7.01
CA VAL A 25 -12.76 -6.35 6.12
C VAL A 25 -12.29 -5.01 6.68
N ALA A 26 -12.51 -4.73 7.97
CA ALA A 26 -12.10 -3.50 8.63
C ALA A 26 -10.58 -3.31 8.57
N ASN A 27 -9.80 -4.34 8.89
CA ASN A 27 -8.33 -4.28 8.86
C ASN A 27 -7.79 -4.09 7.43
N THR A 28 -8.39 -4.74 6.44
CA THR A 28 -8.02 -4.53 5.04
C THR A 28 -8.31 -3.09 4.61
N GLN A 29 -9.43 -2.52 5.03
CA GLN A 29 -9.78 -1.14 4.75
C GLN A 29 -8.79 -0.16 5.39
N ASN A 30 -8.36 -0.39 6.63
CA ASN A 30 -7.34 0.42 7.30
C ASN A 30 -5.99 0.34 6.57
N SER A 31 -5.59 -0.83 6.06
CA SER A 31 -4.36 -0.96 5.26
C SER A 31 -4.45 -0.21 3.92
N LEU A 32 -5.62 -0.13 3.28
CA LEU A 32 -5.83 0.69 2.09
C LEU A 32 -5.83 2.19 2.40
N GLN A 33 -6.36 2.60 3.56
CA GLN A 33 -6.27 3.98 4.04
C GLN A 33 -4.82 4.36 4.33
N LEU A 34 -4.01 3.45 4.90
CA LEU A 34 -2.58 3.65 5.08
C LEU A 34 -1.88 3.90 3.73
N ALA A 35 -2.19 3.10 2.70
CA ALA A 35 -1.65 3.33 1.37
C ALA A 35 -2.00 4.73 0.83
N ALA A 36 -3.24 5.16 1.01
CA ALA A 36 -3.68 6.49 0.59
C ALA A 36 -2.98 7.62 1.35
N ALA A 37 -2.81 7.51 2.67
CA ALA A 37 -2.08 8.48 3.50
C ALA A 37 -0.60 8.57 3.09
N ILE A 38 0.06 7.43 2.83
CA ILE A 38 1.44 7.40 2.31
C ILE A 38 1.54 8.14 0.98
N ARG A 39 0.65 7.87 0.02
CA ARG A 39 0.62 8.53 -1.28
C ARG A 39 0.38 10.04 -1.17
N GLN A 40 -0.34 10.50 -0.15
CA GLN A 40 -0.53 11.91 0.14
C GLN A 40 0.67 12.55 0.85
N GLY A 41 1.66 11.75 1.26
CA GLY A 41 2.80 12.19 2.06
C GLY A 41 2.43 12.56 3.49
N ASP A 42 1.26 12.14 3.98
CA ASP A 42 0.80 12.42 5.34
C ASP A 42 1.40 11.43 6.34
N VAL A 43 2.57 11.80 6.89
CA VAL A 43 3.29 10.98 7.87
C VAL A 43 2.47 10.82 9.16
N GLY A 44 1.79 11.86 9.61
CA GLY A 44 1.04 11.81 10.87
C GLY A 44 -0.07 10.76 10.83
N THR A 45 -0.96 10.86 9.84
CA THR A 45 -2.04 9.90 9.62
C THR A 45 -1.49 8.49 9.34
N SER A 46 -0.39 8.38 8.59
CA SER A 46 0.21 7.08 8.28
C SER A 46 0.72 6.36 9.53
N LEU A 47 1.42 7.07 10.44
CA LEU A 47 1.92 6.50 11.69
C LEU A 47 0.79 6.13 12.65
N GLN A 48 -0.28 6.92 12.69
CA GLN A 48 -1.47 6.60 13.47
C GLN A 48 -2.11 5.30 12.98
N LEU A 49 -2.31 5.16 11.67
CA LEU A 49 -2.91 3.95 11.07
C LEU A 49 -2.05 2.70 11.30
N ILE A 50 -0.72 2.82 11.26
CA ILE A 50 0.18 1.70 11.64
C ILE A 50 -0.07 1.29 13.10
N THR A 51 -0.12 2.26 14.01
CA THR A 51 -0.36 1.98 15.43
C THR A 51 -1.70 1.27 15.64
N GLU A 52 -2.75 1.72 14.96
CA GLU A 52 -4.07 1.09 14.98
C GLU A 52 -4.02 -0.35 14.44
N LEU A 53 -3.37 -0.58 13.28
CA LEU A 53 -3.25 -1.91 12.68
C LEU A 53 -2.49 -2.88 13.60
N ILE A 54 -1.40 -2.43 14.23
CA ILE A 54 -0.63 -3.24 15.17
C ILE A 54 -1.45 -3.55 16.42
N ASN A 55 -2.14 -2.56 16.99
CA ASN A 55 -3.03 -2.75 18.15
C ASN A 55 -4.19 -3.70 17.83
N HIS A 56 -4.57 -3.78 16.56
CA HIS A 56 -5.54 -4.74 16.06
C HIS A 56 -4.94 -6.10 15.72
N ASN A 57 -3.67 -6.36 16.08
CA ASN A 57 -2.94 -7.59 15.78
C ASN A 57 -2.96 -7.95 14.29
N GLU A 58 -3.00 -6.95 13.39
CA GLU A 58 -2.87 -7.22 11.97
C GLU A 58 -1.45 -7.65 11.66
N PRO A 59 -1.25 -8.81 11.00
CA PRO A 59 0.10 -9.28 10.68
C PRO A 59 0.83 -8.29 9.78
N ALA A 60 2.04 -7.87 10.17
CA ALA A 60 2.83 -6.88 9.43
C ALA A 60 3.03 -7.24 7.95
N LEU A 61 3.32 -8.51 7.65
CA LEU A 61 3.48 -8.99 6.28
C LEU A 61 2.18 -8.87 5.47
N LYS A 62 1.01 -8.98 6.10
CA LYS A 62 -0.28 -8.77 5.43
C LYS A 62 -0.52 -7.30 5.13
N ILE A 63 -0.13 -6.39 6.04
CA ILE A 63 -0.14 -4.94 5.80
C ILE A 63 0.72 -4.64 4.56
N VAL A 64 1.97 -5.10 4.55
CA VAL A 64 2.90 -4.87 3.43
C VAL A 64 2.38 -5.46 2.12
N ALA A 65 1.84 -6.68 2.13
CA ALA A 65 1.25 -7.29 0.93
C ALA A 65 0.10 -6.44 0.37
N THR A 66 -0.74 -5.86 1.23
CA THR A 66 -1.82 -4.95 0.82
C THR A 66 -1.26 -3.66 0.21
N LEU A 67 -0.21 -3.06 0.82
CA LEU A 67 0.47 -1.89 0.28
C LEU A 67 1.07 -2.19 -1.11
N VAL A 68 1.84 -3.27 -1.24
CA VAL A 68 2.44 -3.68 -2.52
C VAL A 68 1.36 -3.85 -3.60
N GLY A 69 0.27 -4.54 -3.28
CA GLY A 69 -0.85 -4.73 -4.21
C GLY A 69 -1.46 -3.40 -4.67
N GLN A 70 -1.68 -2.47 -3.75
CA GLN A 70 -2.28 -1.17 -4.04
C GLN A 70 -1.33 -0.28 -4.86
N PHE A 71 -0.04 -0.20 -4.50
CA PHE A 71 0.96 0.60 -5.23
C PHE A 71 1.21 0.06 -6.63
N ARG A 72 1.25 -1.26 -6.81
CA ARG A 72 1.33 -1.88 -8.14
C ARG A 72 0.11 -1.55 -9.01
N THR A 73 -1.09 -1.60 -8.44
CA THR A 73 -2.32 -1.22 -9.15
C THR A 73 -2.27 0.24 -9.59
N TRP A 74 -1.87 1.15 -8.71
CA TRP A 74 -1.69 2.56 -9.04
C TRP A 74 -0.65 2.78 -10.13
N LEU A 75 0.49 2.09 -10.06
CA LEU A 75 1.54 2.20 -11.07
C LEU A 75 1.03 1.74 -12.45
N TRP A 76 0.37 0.59 -12.55
CA TRP A 76 -0.21 0.12 -13.81
C TRP A 76 -1.20 1.10 -14.41
N VAL A 77 -2.13 1.60 -13.59
CA VAL A 77 -3.11 2.60 -14.05
C VAL A 77 -2.40 3.85 -14.54
N LYS A 78 -1.45 4.38 -13.75
CA LYS A 78 -0.73 5.62 -14.09
C LYS A 78 0.09 5.47 -15.38
N MET A 79 0.84 4.38 -15.53
CA MET A 79 1.63 4.10 -16.75
C MET A 79 0.77 4.08 -18.01
N LEU A 80 -0.40 3.43 -17.95
CA LEU A 80 -1.31 3.35 -19.10
C LEU A 80 -1.94 4.71 -19.42
N LEU A 81 -2.30 5.49 -18.40
CA LEU A 81 -2.79 6.86 -18.59
C LEU A 81 -1.72 7.76 -19.23
N ASP A 82 -0.47 7.68 -18.74
CA ASP A 82 0.66 8.46 -19.26
C ASP A 82 1.05 8.02 -20.70
N ALA A 83 0.81 6.73 -21.04
CA ALA A 83 0.93 6.22 -22.41
C ALA A 83 -0.22 6.64 -23.36
N GLY A 84 -1.24 7.32 -22.84
CA GLY A 84 -2.37 7.82 -23.61
C GLY A 84 -3.50 6.81 -23.84
N GLU A 85 -3.51 5.68 -23.11
CA GLU A 85 -4.63 4.72 -23.18
C GLU A 85 -5.92 5.36 -22.65
N LYS A 86 -7.00 5.22 -23.41
CA LYS A 86 -8.32 5.82 -23.13
C LYS A 86 -9.40 4.78 -22.82
N ASP A 87 -9.16 3.51 -23.18
CA ASP A 87 -10.13 2.46 -22.91
C ASP A 87 -10.04 2.00 -21.45
N ASP A 88 -11.06 2.37 -20.67
CA ASP A 88 -11.17 2.04 -19.25
C ASP A 88 -11.16 0.52 -19.01
N ARG A 89 -11.63 -0.29 -19.95
CA ARG A 89 -11.63 -1.76 -19.83
C ARG A 89 -10.22 -2.32 -19.97
N VAL A 90 -9.44 -1.78 -20.89
CA VAL A 90 -8.04 -2.16 -21.08
C VAL A 90 -7.25 -1.82 -19.83
N ILE A 91 -7.40 -0.59 -19.33
CA ILE A 91 -6.72 -0.12 -18.11
C ILE A 91 -7.11 -1.00 -16.90
N ALA A 92 -8.40 -1.23 -16.71
CA ALA A 92 -8.90 -2.02 -15.56
C ALA A 92 -8.38 -3.47 -15.62
N THR A 93 -8.38 -4.08 -16.79
CA THR A 93 -7.89 -5.45 -16.99
C THR A 93 -6.39 -5.56 -16.72
N ALA A 94 -5.59 -4.65 -17.27
CA ALA A 94 -4.14 -4.63 -17.07
C ALA A 94 -3.75 -4.36 -15.60
N ALA A 95 -4.50 -3.51 -14.91
CA ALA A 95 -4.31 -3.21 -13.49
C ALA A 95 -4.88 -4.30 -12.56
N GLY A 96 -5.50 -5.35 -13.08
CA GLY A 96 -6.10 -6.43 -12.29
C GLY A 96 -7.30 -5.99 -11.44
N LEU A 97 -8.05 -4.98 -11.90
CA LEU A 97 -9.21 -4.47 -11.18
C LEU A 97 -10.42 -5.40 -11.40
N GLY A 98 -10.86 -6.08 -10.34
CA GLY A 98 -12.06 -6.91 -10.38
C GLY A 98 -13.35 -6.11 -10.59
N ASN A 99 -13.37 -4.82 -10.25
CA ASN A 99 -14.50 -3.92 -10.48
C ASN A 99 -14.04 -2.69 -11.28
N PRO A 100 -14.45 -2.57 -12.56
CA PRO A 100 -14.06 -1.44 -13.41
C PRO A 100 -14.49 -0.05 -12.85
N LYS A 101 -15.58 0.01 -12.07
CA LYS A 101 -16.02 1.28 -11.45
C LYS A 101 -14.97 1.86 -10.50
N ARG A 102 -14.10 1.03 -9.94
CA ARG A 102 -13.00 1.47 -9.08
C ARG A 102 -11.98 2.32 -9.84
N LEU A 103 -11.83 2.11 -11.15
CA LEU A 103 -10.90 2.87 -11.98
C LEU A 103 -11.16 4.38 -11.93
N PHE A 104 -12.43 4.80 -11.91
CA PHE A 104 -12.81 6.21 -11.80
C PHE A 104 -12.18 6.87 -10.55
N PHE A 105 -12.29 6.22 -9.40
CA PHE A 105 -11.71 6.73 -8.15
C PHE A 105 -10.18 6.72 -8.18
N ILE A 106 -9.57 5.66 -8.72
CA ILE A 106 -8.11 5.57 -8.87
C ILE A 106 -7.58 6.69 -9.77
N LYS A 107 -8.26 7.02 -10.87
CA LYS A 107 -7.87 8.15 -11.72
C LYS A 107 -7.87 9.47 -10.95
N GLN A 108 -8.85 9.70 -10.09
CA GLN A 108 -8.89 10.89 -9.23
C GLN A 108 -7.75 10.90 -8.20
N GLU A 109 -7.50 9.76 -7.57
CA GLU A 109 -6.42 9.60 -6.60
C GLU A 109 -5.04 9.89 -7.21
N LEU A 110 -4.82 9.56 -8.48
CA LEU A 110 -3.53 9.66 -9.16
C LEU A 110 -3.26 11.02 -9.83
N GLN A 111 -4.15 12.00 -9.73
CA GLN A 111 -3.99 13.31 -10.40
C GLN A 111 -2.72 14.05 -9.98
N SER A 112 -2.35 13.96 -8.69
CA SER A 112 -1.16 14.61 -8.12
C SER A 112 0.05 13.68 -7.97
N THR A 113 -0.02 12.45 -8.51
CA THR A 113 1.00 11.43 -8.34
C THR A 113 1.67 11.14 -9.69
N THR A 114 3.00 11.00 -9.69
CA THR A 114 3.77 10.67 -10.90
C THR A 114 4.09 9.18 -10.98
N THR A 115 4.35 8.70 -12.19
CA THR A 115 4.82 7.33 -12.43
C THR A 115 6.13 7.08 -11.71
N ASP A 116 7.06 8.05 -11.67
CA ASP A 116 8.36 7.93 -11.00
C ASP A 116 8.22 7.75 -9.50
N GLN A 117 7.31 8.49 -8.85
CA GLN A 117 7.04 8.34 -7.42
C GLN A 117 6.52 6.93 -7.10
N LEU A 118 5.59 6.43 -7.90
CA LEU A 118 5.06 5.07 -7.73
C LEU A 118 6.12 4.01 -8.00
N ALA A 119 6.94 4.17 -9.04
CA ALA A 119 8.03 3.26 -9.35
C ALA A 119 9.08 3.24 -8.23
N ALA A 120 9.46 4.42 -7.68
CA ALA A 120 10.42 4.54 -6.58
C ALA A 120 9.90 3.93 -5.26
N SER A 121 8.59 3.85 -5.07
CA SER A 121 8.00 3.27 -3.85
C SER A 121 8.12 1.74 -3.79
N LEU A 122 8.12 1.04 -4.92
CA LEU A 122 8.12 -0.43 -4.96
C LEU A 122 9.40 -1.07 -4.39
N PRO A 123 10.63 -0.61 -4.72
CA PRO A 123 11.84 -1.10 -4.06
C PRO A 123 11.81 -0.90 -2.55
N LYS A 124 11.30 0.24 -2.07
CA LYS A 124 11.17 0.50 -0.63
C LYS A 124 10.19 -0.47 0.05
N LEU A 125 9.09 -0.81 -0.59
CA LEU A 125 8.15 -1.82 -0.10
C LEU A 125 8.78 -3.22 -0.09
N LEU A 126 9.62 -3.55 -1.08
CA LEU A 126 10.36 -4.80 -1.11
C LEU A 126 11.39 -4.87 0.05
N ASP A 127 12.13 -3.79 0.29
CA ASP A 127 13.07 -3.69 1.40
C ASP A 127 12.36 -3.83 2.74
N LEU A 128 11.20 -3.21 2.89
CA LEU A 128 10.34 -3.35 4.08
C LEU A 128 9.94 -4.82 4.31
N GLU A 129 9.44 -5.50 3.28
CA GLU A 129 9.07 -6.91 3.36
C GLU A 129 10.25 -7.78 3.75
N PHE A 130 11.41 -7.54 3.14
CA PHE A 130 12.65 -8.27 3.43
C PHE A 130 13.10 -8.09 4.88
N ASN A 131 13.10 -6.86 5.39
CA ASN A 131 13.51 -6.57 6.77
C ASN A 131 12.56 -7.20 7.80
N LEU A 132 11.25 -7.17 7.55
CA LEU A 132 10.28 -7.84 8.42
C LEU A 132 10.49 -9.36 8.47
N LYS A 133 10.84 -9.99 7.35
CA LYS A 133 11.13 -11.43 7.29
C LYS A 133 12.42 -11.81 8.01
N ARG A 134 13.36 -10.89 8.18
CA ARG A 134 14.63 -11.11 8.92
C ARG A 134 14.50 -10.97 10.44
N GLY A 135 13.33 -10.61 10.96
CA GLY A 135 13.06 -10.61 12.40
C GLY A 135 13.45 -9.32 13.12
N GLY A 136 13.50 -8.19 12.43
CA GLY A 136 13.62 -6.86 13.05
C GLY A 136 12.40 -6.51 13.89
N ASP A 137 12.52 -5.47 14.75
CA ASP A 137 11.36 -4.94 15.47
C ASP A 137 10.29 -4.48 14.48
N THR A 138 9.15 -5.15 14.54
CA THR A 138 8.07 -5.00 13.57
C THR A 138 7.53 -3.57 13.53
N THR A 139 7.33 -2.97 14.69
CA THR A 139 6.73 -1.64 14.82
C THR A 139 7.66 -0.57 14.27
N SER A 140 8.90 -0.54 14.74
CA SER A 140 9.89 0.44 14.28
C SER A 140 10.18 0.28 12.79
N THR A 141 10.27 -0.95 12.29
CA THR A 141 10.48 -1.22 10.87
C THR A 141 9.35 -0.64 10.02
N LEU A 142 8.10 -0.92 10.36
CA LEU A 142 6.94 -0.36 9.65
C LEU A 142 6.93 1.17 9.69
N GLN A 143 7.23 1.78 10.85
CA GLN A 143 7.23 3.23 11.00
C GLN A 143 8.33 3.89 10.15
N ILE A 144 9.56 3.39 10.20
CA ILE A 144 10.70 3.94 9.44
C ILE A 144 10.39 3.92 7.94
N TYR A 145 10.04 2.75 7.40
CA TYR A 145 9.75 2.62 5.97
C TYR A 145 8.52 3.42 5.54
N THR A 146 7.52 3.57 6.40
CA THR A 146 6.37 4.43 6.10
C THR A 146 6.78 5.90 6.00
N ILE A 147 7.66 6.38 6.88
CA ILE A 147 8.19 7.75 6.79
C ILE A 147 8.96 7.95 5.47
N GLU A 148 9.84 7.00 5.12
CA GLU A 148 10.58 7.05 3.85
C GLU A 148 9.66 7.04 2.63
N LEU A 149 8.64 6.18 2.63
CA LEU A 149 7.62 6.16 1.58
C LEU A 149 6.87 7.49 1.45
N CYS A 150 6.44 8.06 2.57
CA CYS A 150 5.79 9.38 2.56
C CYS A 150 6.69 10.47 1.98
N GLN A 151 8.00 10.41 2.22
CA GLN A 151 8.95 11.38 1.69
C GLN A 151 9.02 11.35 0.15
N ILE A 152 8.89 10.19 -0.49
CA ILE A 152 8.83 10.05 -1.94
C ILE A 152 7.67 10.90 -2.52
N PHE A 153 6.53 10.95 -1.83
CA PHE A 153 5.34 11.66 -2.29
C PHE A 153 5.27 13.13 -1.84
N ARG A 154 6.04 13.53 -0.81
CA ARG A 154 6.17 14.93 -0.39
C ARG A 154 7.03 15.78 -1.32
N GLY A 155 7.99 15.18 -2.01
CA GLY A 155 8.80 15.85 -3.00
C GLY A 155 7.90 16.36 -4.13
N LYS A 156 8.04 17.65 -4.54
CA LYS A 156 7.56 18.09 -5.85
C LYS A 156 8.06 17.07 -6.89
N PRO A 157 7.27 16.70 -7.91
CA PRO A 157 7.79 15.90 -8.99
C PRO A 157 9.08 16.57 -9.48
N ALA A 158 10.22 15.88 -9.34
CA ALA A 158 11.46 16.33 -9.92
C ALA A 158 11.19 16.40 -11.42
N GLY A 159 11.10 17.63 -11.94
CA GLY A 159 11.07 17.85 -13.37
C GLY A 159 12.38 17.29 -13.91
N ASN A 160 12.29 16.36 -14.81
CA ASN A 160 13.29 15.83 -15.71
C ASN A 160 14.68 15.51 -15.14
N GLU A 161 15.12 14.32 -15.54
CA GLU A 161 16.46 13.73 -15.51
C GLU A 161 16.70 12.77 -14.34
N VAL A 162 16.08 11.60 -14.41
CA VAL A 162 16.72 10.40 -13.90
C VAL A 162 17.35 9.71 -15.11
N GLU A 163 18.63 10.02 -15.33
CA GLU A 163 19.50 9.30 -16.25
C GLU A 163 19.67 7.87 -15.71
N TRP A 164 18.91 6.93 -16.27
CA TRP A 164 19.10 5.51 -15.99
C TRP A 164 20.39 5.05 -16.66
N THR A 165 21.53 5.33 -16.04
CA THR A 165 22.77 4.71 -16.43
C THR A 165 22.73 3.24 -16.00
N CYS A 166 22.26 2.42 -16.91
CA CYS A 166 22.34 0.97 -16.79
C CYS A 166 23.84 0.59 -16.89
N VAL A 167 24.52 0.50 -15.75
CA VAL A 167 25.89 -0.01 -15.69
C VAL A 167 25.82 -1.54 -15.73
N TYR A 168 25.56 -2.08 -16.92
CA TYR A 168 25.95 -3.45 -17.24
C TYR A 168 27.40 -3.43 -17.67
N THR A 169 28.33 -3.52 -16.73
CA THR A 169 29.71 -3.91 -17.05
C THR A 169 29.72 -5.43 -17.22
N VAL A 170 29.53 -5.88 -18.44
CA VAL A 170 29.88 -7.26 -18.81
C VAL A 170 31.40 -7.30 -18.86
N GLY A 171 32.02 -7.88 -17.83
CA GLY A 171 33.46 -8.22 -17.86
C GLY A 171 33.67 -9.36 -18.86
N LEU A 172 34.53 -9.09 -19.83
CA LEU A 172 35.27 -10.10 -20.62
C LEU A 172 36.45 -10.61 -19.82
#